data_10d1a7a9f470e638df64b3bbbd073b8e
#
_entry.id   10d1a7a9f470e638df64b3bbbd073b8e
#
_cell.length_a   1.000
_cell.length_b   1.000
_cell.length_c   1.000
_cell.angle_alpha   90.00
_cell.angle_beta   90.00
_cell.angle_gamma   90.00
#
_symmetry.space_group_name_H-M   'P 1'
#
loop_
_entity.id
_entity.type
_entity.pdbx_description
1 polymer ?
#
loop_
_entity_poly.entity_id
_entity_poly.type
_entity_poly.pdbx_seq_one_letter_code
_entity_poly.pdbx_strand_id
1 'polypeptide(L)'
;MSILTLGPAGTYSHRVSLSFSDDIVFRNSVTAIVKDVSDGTFDKGIIPVENSIEGSVTESLSSLVDHDIAILEEVVAPIQHALLAQSATFDTITSHPQALAQCRNFITSNYPDLKLEPATSTASGIDRATEDDSIAAIGHPESSNEQLKILAKNIQDQSSNSTRFFVIAPPTKRQKLGEKTSVIIYPKSDYSGLLLKILQTFADQDINLTRIESRPSGNKLGDYLFHIDFEASSDESRTLEVFSNLHTIVSENGWVRSLGSYNVTHLS
;
A
#
# COMPACT_ATOMS: atom_id res chain seq x y z
N MET A 1 3.29 22.35 -0.56
CA MET A 1 2.12 21.79 0.14
C MET A 1 2.57 20.48 0.75
N SER A 2 2.54 20.42 2.07
CA SER A 2 3.07 19.26 2.80
C SER A 2 2.25 18.00 2.55
N ILE A 3 2.93 16.87 2.35
CA ILE A 3 2.30 15.55 2.19
C ILE A 3 2.64 14.67 3.40
N LEU A 4 1.62 14.05 3.98
CA LEU A 4 1.82 13.05 5.02
C LEU A 4 2.23 11.70 4.42
N THR A 5 3.18 11.03 5.05
CA THR A 5 3.56 9.66 4.69
C THR A 5 4.04 8.87 5.89
N LEU A 6 4.13 7.55 5.73
CA LEU A 6 4.66 6.65 6.75
C LEU A 6 6.19 6.78 6.82
N GLY A 7 6.71 7.11 8.02
CA GLY A 7 8.14 7.18 8.27
C GLY A 7 8.83 5.82 8.48
N PRO A 8 10.13 5.82 8.61
CA PRO A 8 11.05 6.96 8.56
C PRO A 8 11.42 7.40 7.12
N ALA A 9 12.26 8.43 7.02
CA ALA A 9 12.87 8.82 5.74
C ALA A 9 13.64 7.64 5.13
N GLY A 10 13.77 7.59 3.80
CA GLY A 10 14.46 6.52 3.07
C GLY A 10 13.61 5.25 2.83
N THR A 11 12.38 5.16 3.36
CA THR A 11 11.44 4.08 3.08
C THR A 11 10.80 4.21 1.68
N TYR A 12 10.15 3.14 1.18
CA TYR A 12 9.38 3.20 -0.07
C TYR A 12 8.24 4.22 0.00
N SER A 13 7.55 4.33 1.13
CA SER A 13 6.52 5.36 1.33
C SER A 13 7.08 6.78 1.17
N HIS A 14 8.26 7.06 1.74
CA HIS A 14 8.95 8.34 1.56
C HIS A 14 9.29 8.60 0.09
N ARG A 15 9.84 7.62 -0.64
CA ARG A 15 10.22 7.76 -2.06
C ARG A 15 9.01 8.06 -2.94
N VAL A 16 7.92 7.32 -2.77
CA VAL A 16 6.68 7.61 -3.49
C VAL A 16 6.18 9.02 -3.19
N SER A 17 6.30 9.48 -1.95
CA SER A 17 5.87 10.82 -1.55
C SER A 17 6.71 11.93 -2.20
N LEU A 18 8.01 11.71 -2.42
CA LEU A 18 8.91 12.64 -3.11
C LEU A 18 8.51 12.88 -4.59
N SER A 19 7.80 11.94 -5.22
CA SER A 19 7.26 12.15 -6.59
C SER A 19 6.14 13.18 -6.62
N PHE A 20 5.59 13.57 -5.48
CA PHE A 20 4.47 14.52 -5.36
C PHE A 20 4.86 15.85 -4.68
N SER A 21 5.83 15.85 -3.78
CA SER A 21 6.28 17.05 -3.06
C SER A 21 7.64 16.82 -2.38
N ASP A 22 8.44 17.87 -2.28
CA ASP A 22 9.64 17.88 -1.45
C ASP A 22 9.34 18.17 0.04
N ASP A 23 8.13 18.67 0.33
CA ASP A 23 7.68 19.00 1.70
C ASP A 23 6.94 17.80 2.30
N ILE A 24 7.68 16.89 2.93
CA ILE A 24 7.19 15.63 3.48
C ILE A 24 7.11 15.69 5.01
N VAL A 25 5.98 15.30 5.56
CA VAL A 25 5.75 15.16 7.00
C VAL A 25 5.51 13.69 7.34
N PHE A 26 6.28 13.15 8.27
CA PHE A 26 6.17 11.75 8.66
C PHE A 26 5.18 11.51 9.79
N ARG A 27 4.53 10.36 9.75
CA ARG A 27 3.77 9.76 10.84
C ARG A 27 4.26 8.35 11.13
N ASN A 28 4.03 7.88 12.35
CA ASN A 28 4.49 6.56 12.80
C ASN A 28 3.49 5.43 12.49
N SER A 29 2.30 5.77 11.98
CA SER A 29 1.27 4.80 11.61
C SER A 29 0.41 5.31 10.45
N VAL A 30 -0.14 4.37 9.69
CA VAL A 30 -1.09 4.69 8.61
C VAL A 30 -2.37 5.29 9.20
N THR A 31 -2.82 4.77 10.34
CA THR A 31 -4.01 5.29 11.04
C THR A 31 -3.89 6.78 11.36
N ALA A 32 -2.71 7.23 11.82
CA ALA A 32 -2.48 8.65 12.08
C ALA A 32 -2.55 9.51 10.80
N ILE A 33 -2.01 9.00 9.68
CA ILE A 33 -2.08 9.67 8.37
C ILE A 33 -3.52 9.82 7.91
N VAL A 34 -4.26 8.71 7.89
CA VAL A 34 -5.66 8.68 7.41
C VAL A 34 -6.54 9.58 8.27
N LYS A 35 -6.35 9.56 9.61
CA LYS A 35 -7.07 10.43 10.54
C LYS A 35 -6.80 11.91 10.25
N ASP A 36 -5.52 12.33 10.20
CA ASP A 36 -5.14 13.73 10.00
C ASP A 36 -5.64 14.28 8.65
N VAL A 37 -5.69 13.42 7.61
CA VAL A 37 -6.26 13.77 6.30
C VAL A 37 -7.79 13.83 6.36
N SER A 38 -8.44 12.85 6.99
CA SER A 38 -9.90 12.83 7.12
C SER A 38 -10.44 14.05 7.88
N ASP A 39 -9.73 14.46 8.94
CA ASP A 39 -10.08 15.63 9.76
C ASP A 39 -9.75 16.97 9.05
N GLY A 40 -9.09 16.95 7.90
CA GLY A 40 -8.69 18.14 7.15
C GLY A 40 -7.48 18.88 7.75
N THR A 41 -6.77 18.28 8.69
CA THR A 41 -5.51 18.83 9.24
C THR A 41 -4.42 18.88 8.17
N PHE A 42 -4.45 17.92 7.23
CA PHE A 42 -3.61 17.88 6.05
C PHE A 42 -4.44 17.65 4.79
N ASP A 43 -4.02 18.28 3.71
CA ASP A 43 -4.72 18.18 2.42
C ASP A 43 -4.48 16.88 1.68
N LYS A 44 -3.32 16.22 1.92
CA LYS A 44 -2.94 14.98 1.25
C LYS A 44 -2.11 14.07 2.15
N GLY A 45 -2.30 12.77 1.95
CA GLY A 45 -1.45 11.72 2.52
C GLY A 45 -1.16 10.63 1.50
N ILE A 46 -0.08 9.89 1.69
CA ILE A 46 0.28 8.72 0.88
C ILE A 46 0.42 7.53 1.81
N ILE A 47 -0.34 6.48 1.52
CA ILE A 47 -0.38 5.26 2.34
C ILE A 47 -0.16 4.01 1.47
N PRO A 48 0.62 3.02 1.94
CA PRO A 48 0.71 1.72 1.27
C PRO A 48 -0.61 0.95 1.46
N VAL A 49 -1.07 0.25 0.43
CA VAL A 49 -2.36 -0.47 0.46
C VAL A 49 -2.19 -1.96 0.26
N GLU A 50 -1.28 -2.35 -0.63
CA GLU A 50 -1.06 -3.74 -1.00
C GLU A 50 0.34 -3.94 -1.55
N ASN A 51 0.97 -5.05 -1.19
CA ASN A 51 2.19 -5.53 -1.83
C ASN A 51 1.87 -6.78 -2.63
N SER A 52 2.43 -6.92 -3.84
CA SER A 52 2.11 -8.02 -4.76
C SER A 52 2.52 -9.41 -4.25
N ILE A 53 3.39 -9.49 -3.22
CA ILE A 53 3.85 -10.74 -2.62
C ILE A 53 3.12 -11.00 -1.29
N GLU A 54 2.97 -9.99 -0.45
CA GLU A 54 2.43 -10.13 0.91
C GLU A 54 0.94 -9.85 1.02
N GLY A 55 0.36 -9.27 -0.04
CA GLY A 55 -1.06 -8.91 -0.07
C GLY A 55 -1.35 -7.59 0.64
N SER A 56 -2.54 -7.49 1.18
CA SER A 56 -3.10 -6.25 1.69
C SER A 56 -2.45 -5.74 2.97
N VAL A 57 -2.21 -4.43 3.04
CA VAL A 57 -1.77 -3.75 4.28
C VAL A 57 -2.99 -3.58 5.20
N THR A 58 -3.05 -4.45 6.20
CA THR A 58 -4.20 -4.55 7.13
C THR A 58 -4.55 -3.24 7.81
N GLU A 59 -3.55 -2.48 8.28
CA GLU A 59 -3.74 -1.19 8.94
C GLU A 59 -4.41 -0.17 8.01
N SER A 60 -3.97 -0.11 6.75
CA SER A 60 -4.54 0.80 5.75
C SER A 60 -6.01 0.51 5.51
N LEU A 61 -6.36 -0.74 5.27
CA LEU A 61 -7.74 -1.12 5.02
C LEU A 61 -8.65 -0.87 6.23
N SER A 62 -8.16 -1.11 7.45
CA SER A 62 -8.92 -0.80 8.66
C SER A 62 -9.15 0.70 8.79
N SER A 63 -8.11 1.50 8.59
CA SER A 63 -8.20 2.96 8.69
C SER A 63 -9.15 3.56 7.66
N LEU A 64 -9.23 2.98 6.45
CA LEU A 64 -10.19 3.40 5.42
C LEU A 64 -11.65 3.04 5.76
N VAL A 65 -11.88 2.07 6.63
CA VAL A 65 -13.22 1.78 7.19
C VAL A 65 -13.60 2.82 8.24
N ASP A 66 -12.67 3.10 9.15
CA ASP A 66 -12.92 3.92 10.34
C ASP A 66 -13.02 5.43 10.01
N HIS A 67 -12.38 5.86 8.93
CA HIS A 67 -12.33 7.27 8.52
C HIS A 67 -12.83 7.45 7.08
N ASP A 68 -13.59 8.50 6.84
CA ASP A 68 -14.01 8.87 5.49
C ASP A 68 -12.95 9.72 4.81
N ILE A 69 -12.50 9.29 3.64
CA ILE A 69 -11.48 9.97 2.81
C ILE A 69 -11.85 9.86 1.33
N ALA A 70 -11.15 10.62 0.52
CA ALA A 70 -11.13 10.48 -0.93
C ALA A 70 -9.79 9.86 -1.37
N ILE A 71 -9.82 8.95 -2.34
CA ILE A 71 -8.65 8.52 -3.09
C ILE A 71 -8.56 9.42 -4.33
N LEU A 72 -7.41 10.05 -4.52
CA LEU A 72 -7.14 10.91 -5.67
C LEU A 72 -6.37 10.19 -6.78
N GLU A 73 -5.53 9.24 -6.39
CA GLU A 73 -4.64 8.53 -7.31
C GLU A 73 -4.19 7.20 -6.69
N GLU A 74 -3.98 6.18 -7.53
CA GLU A 74 -3.27 4.96 -7.20
C GLU A 74 -1.87 5.04 -7.79
N VAL A 75 -0.85 4.73 -6.97
CA VAL A 75 0.55 4.68 -7.42
C VAL A 75 1.06 3.27 -7.24
N VAL A 76 1.56 2.68 -8.32
CA VAL A 76 2.21 1.37 -8.31
C VAL A 76 3.72 1.58 -8.41
N ALA A 77 4.44 1.24 -7.34
CA ALA A 77 5.89 1.40 -7.26
C ALA A 77 6.58 0.04 -7.25
N PRO A 78 7.56 -0.20 -8.15
CA PRO A 78 8.34 -1.43 -8.12
C PRO A 78 9.21 -1.48 -6.86
N ILE A 79 9.32 -2.67 -6.29
CA ILE A 79 10.20 -2.93 -5.15
C ILE A 79 11.49 -3.52 -5.67
N GLN A 80 12.56 -2.72 -5.61
CA GLN A 80 13.88 -3.09 -6.05
C GLN A 80 14.83 -3.17 -4.85
N HIS A 81 15.60 -4.23 -4.77
CA HIS A 81 16.59 -4.40 -3.72
C HIS A 81 18.00 -4.42 -4.29
N ALA A 82 18.91 -3.74 -3.59
CA ALA A 82 20.34 -3.75 -3.84
C ALA A 82 21.08 -4.13 -2.55
N LEU A 83 22.24 -4.74 -2.70
CA LEU A 83 23.21 -4.88 -1.62
C LEU A 83 24.12 -3.67 -1.62
N LEU A 84 24.18 -2.97 -0.49
CA LEU A 84 24.93 -1.76 -0.27
C LEU A 84 25.92 -1.95 0.88
N ALA A 85 27.17 -1.56 0.68
CA ALA A 85 28.21 -1.59 1.73
C ALA A 85 29.29 -0.53 1.46
N GLN A 86 30.08 -0.23 2.49
CA GLN A 86 31.21 0.69 2.35
C GLN A 86 32.37 0.05 1.55
N SER A 87 32.52 -1.28 1.68
CA SER A 87 33.56 -2.06 0.98
C SER A 87 33.01 -3.42 0.54
N ALA A 88 33.82 -4.18 -0.20
CA ALA A 88 33.45 -5.56 -0.59
C ALA A 88 33.65 -6.59 0.55
N THR A 89 34.22 -6.18 1.67
CA THR A 89 34.50 -7.05 2.83
C THR A 89 33.59 -6.64 3.98
N PHE A 90 32.71 -7.54 4.40
CA PHE A 90 31.77 -7.39 5.52
C PHE A 90 31.45 -8.80 6.07
N ASP A 91 30.95 -8.89 7.27
CA ASP A 91 30.60 -10.15 7.94
C ASP A 91 29.08 -10.28 8.27
N THR A 92 28.36 -9.18 8.18
CA THR A 92 26.95 -9.10 8.51
C THR A 92 26.14 -8.47 7.39
N ILE A 93 24.96 -9.04 7.08
CA ILE A 93 23.96 -8.43 6.19
C ILE A 93 22.74 -8.06 7.03
N THR A 94 22.28 -6.82 6.90
CA THR A 94 21.13 -6.29 7.66
C THR A 94 20.07 -5.70 6.74
N SER A 95 18.80 -5.83 7.12
CA SER A 95 17.65 -5.12 6.57
C SER A 95 16.38 -5.46 7.36
N HIS A 96 15.24 -4.88 6.96
CA HIS A 96 13.94 -5.35 7.43
C HIS A 96 13.77 -6.85 7.14
N PRO A 97 13.16 -7.65 8.05
CA PRO A 97 12.98 -9.09 7.86
C PRO A 97 12.38 -9.48 6.51
N GLN A 98 11.43 -8.70 6.03
CA GLN A 98 10.79 -8.88 4.72
C GLN A 98 11.78 -8.76 3.56
N ALA A 99 12.65 -7.73 3.56
CA ALA A 99 13.65 -7.54 2.51
C ALA A 99 14.71 -8.66 2.53
N LEU A 100 15.11 -9.12 3.72
CA LEU A 100 15.99 -10.29 3.87
C LEU A 100 15.33 -11.55 3.28
N ALA A 101 14.05 -11.77 3.55
CA ALA A 101 13.31 -12.91 3.00
C ALA A 101 13.14 -12.84 1.48
N GLN A 102 12.90 -11.65 0.92
CA GLN A 102 12.76 -11.41 -0.51
C GLN A 102 14.06 -11.53 -1.30
N CYS A 103 15.22 -11.51 -0.64
CA CYS A 103 16.55 -11.66 -1.25
C CYS A 103 17.25 -12.96 -0.81
N ARG A 104 16.49 -13.93 -0.30
CA ARG A 104 17.06 -15.14 0.32
C ARG A 104 17.92 -15.97 -0.64
N ASN A 105 17.51 -16.15 -1.87
CA ASN A 105 18.25 -16.94 -2.87
C ASN A 105 19.59 -16.28 -3.18
N PHE A 106 19.59 -14.97 -3.38
CA PHE A 106 20.82 -14.20 -3.60
C PHE A 106 21.78 -14.31 -2.42
N ILE A 107 21.30 -14.12 -1.21
CA ILE A 107 22.11 -14.20 0.02
C ILE A 107 22.72 -15.59 0.16
N THR A 108 21.89 -16.65 0.06
CA THR A 108 22.34 -18.03 0.24
C THR A 108 23.38 -18.46 -0.82
N SER A 109 23.24 -17.95 -2.05
CA SER A 109 24.15 -18.32 -3.16
C SER A 109 25.48 -17.59 -3.10
N ASN A 110 25.51 -16.33 -2.62
CA ASN A 110 26.72 -15.51 -2.67
C ASN A 110 27.39 -15.31 -1.30
N TYR A 111 26.60 -15.43 -0.21
CA TYR A 111 27.04 -15.11 1.15
C TYR A 111 26.50 -16.13 2.18
N PRO A 112 26.70 -17.46 1.98
CA PRO A 112 26.05 -18.51 2.79
C PRO A 112 26.45 -18.48 4.26
N ASP A 113 27.65 -17.99 4.57
CA ASP A 113 28.25 -18.05 5.91
C ASP A 113 28.13 -16.73 6.69
N LEU A 114 27.56 -15.68 6.08
CA LEU A 114 27.44 -14.39 6.73
C LEU A 114 26.28 -14.35 7.71
N LYS A 115 26.45 -13.53 8.74
CA LYS A 115 25.41 -13.28 9.73
C LYS A 115 24.27 -12.43 9.14
N LEU A 116 23.03 -12.82 9.41
CA LEU A 116 21.86 -12.01 9.06
C LEU A 116 21.29 -11.35 10.32
N GLU A 117 21.21 -10.03 10.32
CA GLU A 117 20.65 -9.27 11.43
C GLU A 117 19.43 -8.46 10.99
N PRO A 118 18.24 -8.73 11.56
CA PRO A 118 17.06 -7.94 11.26
C PRO A 118 17.19 -6.51 11.80
N ALA A 119 16.71 -5.54 11.02
CA ALA A 119 16.52 -4.15 11.39
C ALA A 119 15.04 -3.79 11.41
N THR A 120 14.68 -2.71 12.08
CA THR A 120 13.27 -2.25 12.19
C THR A 120 12.69 -1.75 10.85
N SER A 121 13.57 -1.33 9.94
CA SER A 121 13.23 -0.93 8.56
C SER A 121 14.44 -1.12 7.64
N THR A 122 14.24 -1.09 6.32
CA THR A 122 15.33 -1.04 5.34
C THR A 122 16.19 0.20 5.55
N ALA A 123 15.58 1.35 5.85
CA ALA A 123 16.28 2.60 6.16
C ALA A 123 17.21 2.45 7.38
N SER A 124 16.70 1.86 8.48
CA SER A 124 17.53 1.59 9.67
C SER A 124 18.69 0.61 9.37
N GLY A 125 18.50 -0.33 8.44
CA GLY A 125 19.60 -1.17 7.97
C GLY A 125 20.67 -0.37 7.22
N ILE A 126 20.26 0.57 6.38
CA ILE A 126 21.15 1.49 5.65
C ILE A 126 21.95 2.37 6.62
N ASP A 127 21.30 2.93 7.65
CA ASP A 127 21.97 3.75 8.67
C ASP A 127 23.06 2.94 9.37
N ARG A 128 22.77 1.71 9.77
CA ARG A 128 23.75 0.81 10.41
C ARG A 128 24.95 0.52 9.50
N ALA A 129 24.71 0.22 8.22
CA ALA A 129 25.79 -0.02 7.26
C ALA A 129 26.61 1.24 6.95
N THR A 130 26.03 2.42 7.15
CA THR A 130 26.75 3.70 7.03
C THR A 130 27.67 3.96 8.22
N GLU A 131 27.28 3.51 9.42
CA GLU A 131 28.03 3.69 10.67
C GLU A 131 29.11 2.62 10.89
N ASP A 132 28.94 1.41 10.31
CA ASP A 132 29.80 0.25 10.53
C ASP A 132 30.17 -0.42 9.20
N ASP A 133 31.45 -0.44 8.84
CA ASP A 133 31.98 -0.99 7.59
C ASP A 133 31.98 -2.52 7.53
N SER A 134 31.81 -3.18 8.67
CA SER A 134 31.60 -4.64 8.75
C SER A 134 30.19 -5.08 8.38
N ILE A 135 29.26 -4.13 8.17
CA ILE A 135 27.85 -4.38 7.86
C ILE A 135 27.53 -4.00 6.41
N ALA A 136 26.89 -4.89 5.68
CA ALA A 136 26.21 -4.59 4.43
C ALA A 136 24.69 -4.49 4.65
N ALA A 137 24.00 -3.61 3.93
CA ALA A 137 22.55 -3.47 4.00
C ALA A 137 21.86 -3.86 2.70
N ILE A 138 20.68 -4.49 2.81
CA ILE A 138 19.75 -4.61 1.70
C ILE A 138 18.76 -3.45 1.74
N GLY A 139 18.71 -2.68 0.67
CA GLY A 139 17.82 -1.53 0.53
C GLY A 139 17.58 -1.14 -0.91
N HIS A 140 16.90 -0.04 -1.14
CA HIS A 140 16.67 0.47 -2.49
C HIS A 140 17.99 0.96 -3.12
N PRO A 141 18.22 0.77 -4.44
CA PRO A 141 19.45 1.22 -5.11
C PRO A 141 19.78 2.70 -4.90
N GLU A 142 18.78 3.58 -4.85
CA GLU A 142 18.95 5.01 -4.60
C GLU A 142 19.39 5.37 -3.17
N SER A 143 19.45 4.40 -2.25
CA SER A 143 20.05 4.60 -0.93
C SER A 143 21.58 4.63 -0.99
N SER A 144 22.21 4.38 -2.15
CA SER A 144 23.65 4.57 -2.35
C SER A 144 24.03 6.04 -2.20
N ASN A 145 25.19 6.28 -1.61
CA ASN A 145 25.76 7.59 -1.39
C ASN A 145 27.31 7.53 -1.47
N GLU A 146 27.99 8.56 -1.03
CA GLU A 146 29.46 8.60 -1.04
C GLU A 146 30.10 7.49 -0.19
N GLN A 147 29.45 7.06 0.90
CA GLN A 147 29.93 6.02 1.82
C GLN A 147 29.46 4.63 1.40
N LEU A 148 28.18 4.48 1.01
CA LEU A 148 27.58 3.20 0.65
C LEU A 148 27.53 3.00 -0.87
N LYS A 149 28.30 2.03 -1.36
CA LYS A 149 28.35 1.63 -2.77
C LYS A 149 27.41 0.48 -3.03
N ILE A 150 26.83 0.45 -4.21
CA ILE A 150 26.04 -0.69 -4.68
C ILE A 150 27.01 -1.82 -5.08
N LEU A 151 26.96 -2.94 -4.37
CA LEU A 151 27.70 -4.16 -4.70
C LEU A 151 26.95 -5.06 -5.67
N ALA A 152 25.60 -5.11 -5.55
CA ALA A 152 24.74 -5.85 -6.45
C ALA A 152 23.36 -5.15 -6.54
N LYS A 153 22.75 -5.18 -7.74
CA LYS A 153 21.40 -4.64 -8.01
C LYS A 153 20.43 -5.76 -8.34
N ASN A 154 19.15 -5.49 -8.15
CA ASN A 154 18.05 -6.41 -8.52
C ASN A 154 18.23 -7.78 -7.88
N ILE A 155 18.56 -7.80 -6.59
CA ILE A 155 18.87 -9.01 -5.83
C ILE A 155 17.63 -9.71 -5.27
N GLN A 156 16.45 -9.14 -5.47
CA GLN A 156 15.18 -9.75 -5.06
C GLN A 156 14.87 -11.02 -5.85
N ASP A 157 14.33 -12.03 -5.16
CA ASP A 157 14.01 -13.33 -5.73
C ASP A 157 12.89 -13.27 -6.79
N GLN A 158 11.99 -12.27 -6.67
CA GLN A 158 10.89 -12.03 -7.61
C GLN A 158 11.01 -10.63 -8.23
N SER A 159 11.14 -10.57 -9.54
CA SER A 159 11.29 -9.31 -10.29
C SER A 159 9.98 -8.50 -10.41
N SER A 160 8.82 -9.16 -10.23
CA SER A 160 7.49 -8.55 -10.32
C SER A 160 6.98 -7.95 -9.02
N ASN A 161 7.85 -7.81 -7.99
CA ASN A 161 7.46 -7.23 -6.71
C ASN A 161 7.12 -5.74 -6.85
N SER A 162 5.92 -5.38 -6.46
CA SER A 162 5.46 -3.98 -6.46
C SER A 162 4.56 -3.72 -5.27
N THR A 163 4.50 -2.47 -4.86
CA THR A 163 3.58 -2.00 -3.81
C THR A 163 2.64 -0.95 -4.39
N ARG A 164 1.35 -1.09 -4.10
CA ARG A 164 0.32 -0.12 -4.40
C ARG A 164 0.21 0.87 -3.24
N PHE A 165 0.14 2.14 -3.59
CA PHE A 165 -0.09 3.24 -2.66
C PHE A 165 -1.34 4.01 -3.09
N PHE A 166 -2.06 4.55 -2.13
CA PHE A 166 -3.10 5.54 -2.38
C PHE A 166 -2.63 6.93 -1.98
N VAL A 167 -2.84 7.88 -2.88
CA VAL A 167 -2.82 9.31 -2.57
C VAL A 167 -4.21 9.66 -2.05
N ILE A 168 -4.31 9.96 -0.77
CA ILE A 168 -5.57 10.25 -0.10
C ILE A 168 -5.73 11.74 0.21
N ALA A 169 -6.99 12.18 0.30
CA ALA A 169 -7.37 13.55 0.61
C ALA A 169 -8.64 13.59 1.47
N PRO A 170 -9.03 14.75 2.04
CA PRO A 170 -10.32 14.90 2.71
C PRO A 170 -11.50 14.49 1.82
N PRO A 171 -12.61 13.97 2.39
CA PRO A 171 -13.73 13.43 1.62
C PRO A 171 -14.38 14.44 0.66
N THR A 172 -14.23 15.73 0.94
CA THR A 172 -14.70 16.84 0.08
C THR A 172 -13.98 16.91 -1.28
N LYS A 173 -12.82 16.24 -1.41
CA LYS A 173 -12.02 16.17 -2.63
C LYS A 173 -12.33 14.92 -3.48
N ARG A 174 -13.33 14.13 -3.11
CA ARG A 174 -13.69 12.91 -3.81
C ARG A 174 -14.06 13.17 -5.25
N GLN A 175 -13.37 12.47 -6.16
CA GLN A 175 -13.56 12.58 -7.60
C GLN A 175 -14.54 11.51 -8.09
N LYS A 176 -15.19 11.80 -9.22
CA LYS A 176 -16.11 10.88 -9.88
C LYS A 176 -15.56 10.30 -11.16
N LEU A 177 -14.52 10.91 -11.72
CA LEU A 177 -13.86 10.52 -12.96
C LEU A 177 -12.53 9.85 -12.65
N GLY A 178 -12.21 8.78 -13.38
CA GLY A 178 -10.96 8.03 -13.25
C GLY A 178 -11.06 6.65 -13.90
N GLU A 179 -9.95 5.95 -14.01
CA GLU A 179 -9.87 4.61 -14.58
C GLU A 179 -10.43 3.54 -13.64
N LYS A 180 -10.30 3.78 -12.33
CA LYS A 180 -10.73 2.87 -11.27
C LYS A 180 -11.58 3.59 -10.23
N THR A 181 -12.39 2.81 -9.54
CA THR A 181 -13.16 3.25 -8.36
C THR A 181 -12.95 2.25 -7.23
N SER A 182 -12.80 2.76 -6.00
CA SER A 182 -12.81 1.94 -4.78
C SER A 182 -14.09 2.14 -3.99
N VAL A 183 -14.64 1.05 -3.47
CA VAL A 183 -15.84 1.04 -2.65
C VAL A 183 -15.67 0.13 -1.43
N ILE A 184 -16.24 0.55 -0.31
CA ILE A 184 -16.38 -0.29 0.88
C ILE A 184 -17.86 -0.61 1.06
N ILE A 185 -18.17 -1.89 1.22
CA ILE A 185 -19.53 -2.40 1.39
C ILE A 185 -19.62 -3.10 2.74
N TYR A 186 -20.50 -2.61 3.59
CA TYR A 186 -20.86 -3.26 4.84
C TYR A 186 -22.33 -3.70 4.80
N PRO A 187 -22.62 -4.97 4.51
CA PRO A 187 -24.01 -5.43 4.32
C PRO A 187 -24.80 -5.55 5.62
N LYS A 188 -24.15 -5.60 6.80
CA LYS A 188 -24.76 -5.80 8.14
C LYS A 188 -25.59 -7.08 8.26
N SER A 189 -25.61 -7.92 7.25
CA SER A 189 -26.28 -9.23 7.21
C SER A 189 -25.29 -10.28 6.70
N ASP A 190 -25.48 -11.52 7.10
CA ASP A 190 -24.74 -12.65 6.57
C ASP A 190 -25.71 -13.78 6.26
N TYR A 191 -25.71 -14.21 5.01
CA TYR A 191 -26.51 -15.34 4.53
C TYR A 191 -25.85 -15.97 3.30
N SER A 192 -26.17 -17.23 3.05
CA SER A 192 -25.64 -17.97 1.90
C SER A 192 -25.96 -17.25 0.58
N GLY A 193 -24.92 -16.94 -0.22
CA GLY A 193 -25.04 -16.24 -1.50
C GLY A 193 -24.98 -14.71 -1.43
N LEU A 194 -24.78 -14.09 -0.24
CA LEU A 194 -24.69 -12.64 -0.13
C LEU A 194 -23.53 -12.06 -0.99
N LEU A 195 -22.32 -12.61 -0.84
CA LEU A 195 -21.16 -12.16 -1.63
C LEU A 195 -21.42 -12.38 -3.13
N LEU A 196 -22.02 -13.51 -3.53
CA LEU A 196 -22.37 -13.76 -4.92
C LEU A 196 -23.31 -12.68 -5.47
N LYS A 197 -24.31 -12.26 -4.71
CA LYS A 197 -25.22 -11.18 -5.13
C LYS A 197 -24.50 -9.84 -5.29
N ILE A 198 -23.57 -9.51 -4.37
CA ILE A 198 -22.74 -8.32 -4.47
C ILE A 198 -21.91 -8.36 -5.76
N LEU A 199 -21.21 -9.46 -6.03
CA LEU A 199 -20.38 -9.61 -7.22
C LEU A 199 -21.21 -9.62 -8.51
N GLN A 200 -22.41 -10.18 -8.49
CA GLN A 200 -23.30 -10.21 -9.63
C GLN A 200 -23.71 -8.82 -10.11
N THR A 201 -23.80 -7.82 -9.20
CA THR A 201 -24.13 -6.44 -9.61
C THR A 201 -23.08 -5.83 -10.53
N PHE A 202 -21.81 -6.18 -10.35
CA PHE A 202 -20.72 -5.73 -11.22
C PHE A 202 -20.70 -6.52 -12.52
N ALA A 203 -20.88 -7.85 -12.44
CA ALA A 203 -20.88 -8.72 -13.61
C ALA A 203 -22.01 -8.40 -14.57
N ASP A 204 -23.22 -8.09 -14.08
CA ASP A 204 -24.38 -7.71 -14.90
C ASP A 204 -24.18 -6.39 -15.66
N GLN A 205 -23.26 -5.56 -15.20
CA GLN A 205 -22.87 -4.28 -15.81
C GLN A 205 -21.55 -4.36 -16.60
N ASP A 206 -21.00 -5.55 -16.80
CA ASP A 206 -19.71 -5.78 -17.49
C ASP A 206 -18.58 -4.92 -16.88
N ILE A 207 -18.53 -4.86 -15.55
CA ILE A 207 -17.47 -4.13 -14.81
C ILE A 207 -16.49 -5.15 -14.23
N ASN A 208 -15.22 -5.01 -14.65
CA ASN A 208 -14.13 -5.83 -14.14
C ASN A 208 -13.69 -5.39 -12.74
N LEU A 209 -13.56 -6.36 -11.82
CA LEU A 209 -13.00 -6.14 -10.51
C LEU A 209 -11.49 -6.36 -10.55
N THR A 210 -10.74 -5.39 -10.06
CA THR A 210 -9.27 -5.51 -9.94
C THR A 210 -8.83 -5.99 -8.58
N ARG A 211 -9.69 -5.86 -7.56
CA ARG A 211 -9.41 -6.33 -6.20
C ARG A 211 -10.70 -6.58 -5.43
N ILE A 212 -10.69 -7.60 -4.60
CA ILE A 212 -11.68 -7.83 -3.55
C ILE A 212 -10.99 -8.31 -2.27
N GLU A 213 -11.34 -7.71 -1.16
CA GLU A 213 -10.85 -8.10 0.17
C GLU A 213 -12.01 -8.17 1.14
N SER A 214 -12.19 -9.31 1.78
CA SER A 214 -13.17 -9.51 2.86
C SER A 214 -12.49 -9.30 4.20
N ARG A 215 -13.09 -8.48 5.06
CA ARG A 215 -12.55 -8.18 6.38
C ARG A 215 -13.62 -8.30 7.46
N PRO A 216 -13.25 -8.83 8.66
CA PRO A 216 -14.13 -8.75 9.81
C PRO A 216 -14.50 -7.29 10.11
N SER A 217 -15.77 -7.03 10.43
CA SER A 217 -16.25 -5.68 10.78
C SER A 217 -15.77 -5.21 12.15
N GLY A 218 -15.26 -6.12 12.99
CA GLY A 218 -14.93 -5.84 14.38
C GLY A 218 -16.12 -5.92 15.36
N ASN A 219 -17.35 -5.99 14.87
CA ASN A 219 -18.56 -6.01 15.72
C ASN A 219 -18.82 -7.38 16.33
N LYS A 220 -18.70 -8.45 15.54
CA LYS A 220 -18.88 -9.85 15.96
C LYS A 220 -18.22 -10.80 14.97
N LEU A 221 -17.94 -12.03 15.39
CA LEU A 221 -17.49 -13.10 14.48
C LEU A 221 -18.57 -13.42 13.44
N GLY A 222 -18.16 -13.58 12.18
CA GLY A 222 -19.05 -13.82 11.05
C GLY A 222 -19.66 -12.54 10.45
N ASP A 223 -19.30 -11.36 10.94
CA ASP A 223 -19.73 -10.08 10.39
C ASP A 223 -18.60 -9.46 9.58
N TYR A 224 -18.81 -9.31 8.27
CA TYR A 224 -17.78 -8.91 7.32
C TYR A 224 -18.16 -7.65 6.56
N LEU A 225 -17.14 -6.92 6.11
CA LEU A 225 -17.21 -5.88 5.11
C LEU A 225 -16.30 -6.24 3.93
N PHE A 226 -16.55 -5.63 2.78
CA PHE A 226 -15.83 -5.89 1.55
C PHE A 226 -15.23 -4.58 1.01
N HIS A 227 -13.92 -4.60 0.76
CA HIS A 227 -13.24 -3.59 -0.04
C HIS A 227 -13.18 -4.11 -1.47
N ILE A 228 -13.67 -3.34 -2.42
CA ILE A 228 -13.70 -3.69 -3.84
C ILE A 228 -13.12 -2.53 -4.65
N ASP A 229 -12.16 -2.85 -5.54
CA ASP A 229 -11.65 -1.94 -6.55
C ASP A 229 -12.08 -2.45 -7.93
N PHE A 230 -12.55 -1.56 -8.81
CA PHE A 230 -13.08 -1.94 -10.12
C PHE A 230 -12.76 -0.90 -11.20
N GLU A 231 -12.78 -1.34 -12.47
CA GLU A 231 -12.43 -0.54 -13.65
C GLU A 231 -13.66 0.16 -14.25
N ALA A 232 -14.06 1.26 -13.63
CA ALA A 232 -15.06 2.19 -14.14
C ALA A 232 -15.02 3.50 -13.33
N SER A 233 -15.45 4.59 -13.92
CA SER A 233 -15.73 5.84 -13.21
C SER A 233 -17.05 5.76 -12.45
N SER A 234 -17.13 6.43 -11.30
CA SER A 234 -18.34 6.42 -10.46
C SER A 234 -19.51 7.23 -11.03
N ASP A 235 -19.29 8.03 -12.07
CA ASP A 235 -20.33 8.80 -12.80
C ASP A 235 -20.86 8.06 -14.04
N GLU A 236 -20.27 6.91 -14.44
CA GLU A 236 -20.80 6.11 -15.52
C GLU A 236 -22.17 5.54 -15.15
N SER A 237 -23.10 5.49 -16.12
CA SER A 237 -24.47 4.98 -15.89
C SER A 237 -24.48 3.55 -15.34
N ARG A 238 -23.59 2.68 -15.85
CA ARG A 238 -23.42 1.30 -15.37
C ARG A 238 -22.96 1.23 -13.92
N THR A 239 -22.09 2.14 -13.50
CA THR A 239 -21.61 2.22 -12.10
C THR A 239 -22.69 2.77 -11.17
N LEU A 240 -23.48 3.73 -11.61
CA LEU A 240 -24.63 4.23 -10.84
C LEU A 240 -25.66 3.14 -10.62
N GLU A 241 -25.89 2.25 -11.61
CA GLU A 241 -26.77 1.10 -11.45
C GLU A 241 -26.20 0.08 -10.45
N VAL A 242 -24.88 -0.20 -10.51
CA VAL A 242 -24.23 -1.03 -9.47
C VAL A 242 -24.47 -0.46 -8.09
N PHE A 243 -24.21 0.84 -7.85
CA PHE A 243 -24.44 1.45 -6.54
C PHE A 243 -25.91 1.36 -6.10
N SER A 244 -26.86 1.57 -7.01
CA SER A 244 -28.30 1.40 -6.72
C SER A 244 -28.63 -0.02 -6.26
N ASN A 245 -28.10 -1.02 -6.97
CA ASN A 245 -28.32 -2.43 -6.64
C ASN A 245 -27.65 -2.82 -5.32
N LEU A 246 -26.41 -2.34 -5.07
CA LEU A 246 -25.70 -2.54 -3.80
C LEU A 246 -26.49 -1.97 -2.61
N HIS A 247 -27.05 -0.77 -2.74
CA HIS A 247 -27.91 -0.19 -1.70
C HIS A 247 -29.18 -1.01 -1.43
N THR A 248 -29.66 -1.75 -2.41
CA THR A 248 -30.80 -2.66 -2.24
C THR A 248 -30.41 -3.96 -1.52
N ILE A 249 -29.17 -4.43 -1.74
CA ILE A 249 -28.63 -5.66 -1.12
C ILE A 249 -28.28 -5.46 0.35
N VAL A 250 -27.71 -4.29 0.71
CA VAL A 250 -27.37 -4.01 2.10
C VAL A 250 -28.62 -3.81 2.95
N SER A 251 -28.61 -4.31 4.19
CA SER A 251 -29.75 -4.14 5.11
C SER A 251 -29.85 -2.69 5.61
N GLU A 252 -30.93 -2.36 6.32
CA GLU A 252 -31.18 -1.02 6.88
C GLU A 252 -30.02 -0.43 7.70
N ASN A 253 -29.20 -1.29 8.33
CA ASN A 253 -28.03 -0.88 9.10
C ASN A 253 -26.71 -1.14 8.36
N GLY A 254 -26.75 -1.52 7.09
CA GLY A 254 -25.62 -1.63 6.21
C GLY A 254 -25.33 -0.32 5.50
N TRP A 255 -24.19 -0.25 4.84
CA TRP A 255 -23.81 0.94 4.06
C TRP A 255 -22.87 0.59 2.90
N VAL A 256 -22.90 1.44 1.90
CA VAL A 256 -21.98 1.43 0.76
C VAL A 256 -21.29 2.80 0.74
N ARG A 257 -19.96 2.82 0.74
CA ARG A 257 -19.18 4.05 0.70
C ARG A 257 -18.18 3.99 -0.44
N SER A 258 -18.37 4.87 -1.44
CA SER A 258 -17.35 5.11 -2.46
C SER A 258 -16.20 5.92 -1.86
N LEU A 259 -14.98 5.53 -2.14
CA LEU A 259 -13.78 6.31 -1.78
C LEU A 259 -13.36 7.24 -2.92
N GLY A 260 -14.04 7.20 -4.08
CA GLY A 260 -13.80 8.01 -5.26
C GLY A 260 -13.26 7.21 -6.43
N SER A 261 -13.23 7.88 -7.59
CA SER A 261 -12.62 7.39 -8.82
C SER A 261 -11.28 8.08 -9.04
N TYR A 262 -10.29 7.36 -9.59
CA TYR A 262 -8.92 7.82 -9.70
C TYR A 262 -8.20 7.15 -10.86
N ASN A 263 -7.09 7.74 -11.29
CA ASN A 263 -6.18 7.15 -12.27
C ASN A 263 -5.05 6.38 -11.59
N VAL A 264 -4.37 5.54 -12.37
CA VAL A 264 -3.25 4.71 -11.93
C VAL A 264 -1.96 5.23 -12.55
N THR A 265 -0.96 5.51 -11.70
CA THR A 265 0.39 5.90 -12.10
C THR A 265 1.38 4.78 -11.76
N HIS A 266 2.20 4.39 -12.73
CA HIS A 266 3.28 3.43 -12.53
C HIS A 266 4.61 4.17 -12.42
N LEU A 267 5.30 4.05 -11.29
CA LEU A 267 6.67 4.53 -11.13
C LEU A 267 7.65 3.54 -11.74
N SER A 268 8.79 4.04 -12.18
CA SER A 268 9.86 3.25 -12.82
C SER A 268 11.00 2.95 -11.85
#